data_9bcb9ae2274b743b5fd69b9ba84a2afc
#
_entry.id   9bcb9ae2274b743b5fd69b9ba84a2afc
#
_cell.length_a   1.000
_cell.length_b   1.000
_cell.length_c   1.000
_cell.angle_alpha   90.00
_cell.angle_beta   90.00
_cell.angle_gamma   90.00
#
_symmetry.space_group_name_H-M   'P 1'
#
loop_
_entity.id
_entity.type
_entity.pdbx_description
1 polymer ?
#
loop_
_entity_poly.entity_id
_entity_poly.type
_entity_poly.pdbx_seq_one_letter_code
_entity_poly.pdbx_strand_id
1 'polypeptide(L)'
;MGVVYEGLDPRLNRRVAIKVISTSRLDPELRADYSQRFIHEAQAVARLNHPNIVTVYDFGEEDGAAYLVMELIAGEELSAYFDESQGFQLEFTLDDAVRMTSELLDAVGYAHQHGIVHRDIKPANVMLTADLKVKLTDFGVARMGGPNAGHTVAGALVGTPSFMSPEQIGGEPVGPRSDIFSVGIILYQFLTTERPFRGNGMFAVQQKIMYDQPVPPSLINPSLSPMFDHIVMRALAKKPAERYADARSFKEDLRRALNGESVDAYDTQPAPHAARPPLATAAVSTDGDATRPHDGKNA
;
A
#
# COMPACT_ATOMS: atom_id res chain seq x y z
N MET A 1 -10.32 9.03 -12.13
CA MET A 1 -10.62 7.64 -11.77
C MET A 1 -11.32 6.99 -12.94
N GLY A 2 -11.00 5.73 -13.22
CA GLY A 2 -11.71 4.95 -14.24
C GLY A 2 -12.96 4.29 -13.65
N VAL A 3 -13.89 3.94 -14.52
CA VAL A 3 -15.05 3.11 -14.21
C VAL A 3 -14.81 1.73 -14.80
N VAL A 4 -15.16 0.68 -14.04
CA VAL A 4 -15.04 -0.70 -14.53
C VAL A 4 -16.44 -1.21 -14.87
N TYR A 5 -16.58 -1.74 -16.07
CA TYR A 5 -17.80 -2.35 -16.58
C TYR A 5 -17.58 -3.85 -16.77
N GLU A 6 -18.64 -4.61 -16.58
CA GLU A 6 -18.67 -5.97 -17.07
C GLU A 6 -19.10 -5.96 -18.54
N GLY A 7 -18.38 -6.71 -19.38
CA GLY A 7 -18.65 -6.85 -20.80
C GLY A 7 -18.62 -8.29 -21.28
N LEU A 8 -19.01 -8.52 -22.52
CA LEU A 8 -18.91 -9.79 -23.22
C LEU A 8 -17.99 -9.64 -24.43
N ASP A 9 -16.95 -10.45 -24.52
CA ASP A 9 -16.17 -10.64 -25.73
C ASP A 9 -16.96 -11.57 -26.66
N PRO A 10 -17.61 -11.05 -27.73
CA PRO A 10 -18.49 -11.88 -28.57
C PRO A 10 -17.73 -12.87 -29.43
N ARG A 11 -16.42 -12.64 -29.67
CA ARG A 11 -15.59 -13.52 -30.50
C ARG A 11 -15.18 -14.79 -29.76
N LEU A 12 -14.85 -14.64 -28.48
CA LEU A 12 -14.42 -15.74 -27.63
C LEU A 12 -15.52 -16.22 -26.69
N ASN A 13 -16.70 -15.59 -26.73
CA ASN A 13 -17.87 -15.88 -25.89
C ASN A 13 -17.49 -15.94 -24.39
N ARG A 14 -16.74 -14.95 -23.92
CA ARG A 14 -16.31 -14.86 -22.52
C ARG A 14 -16.66 -13.52 -21.90
N ARG A 15 -16.96 -13.53 -20.60
CA ARG A 15 -17.14 -12.30 -19.81
C ARG A 15 -15.77 -11.66 -19.55
N VAL A 16 -15.73 -10.35 -19.56
CA VAL A 16 -14.52 -9.53 -19.38
C VAL A 16 -14.82 -8.35 -18.47
N ALA A 17 -13.80 -7.82 -17.80
CA ALA A 17 -13.85 -6.53 -17.15
C ALA A 17 -13.28 -5.47 -18.10
N ILE A 18 -13.97 -4.34 -18.27
CA ILE A 18 -13.55 -3.23 -19.11
C ILE A 18 -13.36 -2.00 -18.24
N LYS A 19 -12.12 -1.61 -18.01
CA LYS A 19 -11.78 -0.39 -17.28
C LYS A 19 -11.69 0.78 -18.25
N VAL A 20 -12.54 1.80 -18.05
CA VAL A 20 -12.61 3.00 -18.91
C VAL A 20 -12.07 4.20 -18.14
N ILE A 21 -11.14 4.92 -18.73
CA ILE A 21 -10.49 6.11 -18.17
C ILE A 21 -10.79 7.28 -19.12
N SER A 22 -11.63 8.21 -18.67
CA SER A 22 -11.96 9.40 -19.48
C SER A 22 -10.75 10.34 -19.56
N THR A 23 -10.35 10.65 -20.78
CA THR A 23 -9.31 11.64 -21.09
C THR A 23 -9.90 12.95 -21.61
N SER A 24 -11.23 13.04 -21.74
CA SER A 24 -11.95 14.18 -22.32
C SER A 24 -11.75 15.50 -21.58
N ARG A 25 -11.36 15.43 -20.27
CA ARG A 25 -11.09 16.61 -19.43
C ARG A 25 -9.65 17.09 -19.47
N LEU A 26 -8.77 16.38 -20.18
CA LEU A 26 -7.37 16.77 -20.34
C LEU A 26 -7.23 17.76 -21.52
N ASP A 27 -6.33 18.72 -21.35
CA ASP A 27 -5.91 19.58 -22.46
C ASP A 27 -5.36 18.74 -23.63
N PRO A 28 -5.50 19.16 -24.90
CA PRO A 28 -5.09 18.37 -26.06
C PRO A 28 -3.65 17.86 -26.01
N GLU A 29 -2.70 18.69 -25.56
CA GLU A 29 -1.28 18.31 -25.43
C GLU A 29 -1.08 17.28 -24.33
N LEU A 30 -1.69 17.47 -23.16
CA LEU A 30 -1.65 16.52 -22.05
C LEU A 30 -2.34 15.20 -22.40
N ARG A 31 -3.37 15.25 -23.26
CA ARG A 31 -4.07 14.06 -23.72
C ARG A 31 -3.16 13.20 -24.61
N ALA A 32 -2.47 13.81 -25.58
CA ALA A 32 -1.56 13.08 -26.46
C ALA A 32 -0.45 12.37 -25.69
N ASP A 33 0.15 13.08 -24.74
CA ASP A 33 1.17 12.55 -23.83
C ASP A 33 0.63 11.40 -22.96
N TYR A 34 -0.60 11.55 -22.45
CA TYR A 34 -1.28 10.52 -21.67
C TYR A 34 -1.52 9.27 -22.50
N SER A 35 -2.09 9.43 -23.69
CA SER A 35 -2.38 8.33 -24.62
C SER A 35 -1.14 7.52 -24.96
N GLN A 36 -0.05 8.19 -25.31
CA GLN A 36 1.19 7.51 -25.66
C GLN A 36 1.75 6.69 -24.48
N ARG A 37 1.72 7.25 -23.28
CA ARG A 37 2.17 6.53 -22.06
C ARG A 37 1.23 5.38 -21.72
N PHE A 38 -0.09 5.61 -21.78
CA PHE A 38 -1.09 4.58 -21.55
C PHE A 38 -0.86 3.35 -22.44
N ILE A 39 -0.71 3.56 -23.73
CA ILE A 39 -0.44 2.49 -24.70
C ILE A 39 0.85 1.74 -24.32
N HIS A 40 1.91 2.47 -24.03
CA HIS A 40 3.20 1.85 -23.69
C HIS A 40 3.13 0.99 -22.41
N GLU A 41 2.48 1.49 -21.36
CA GLU A 41 2.34 0.73 -20.11
C GLU A 41 1.34 -0.43 -20.26
N ALA A 42 0.21 -0.20 -20.94
CA ALA A 42 -0.73 -1.27 -21.25
C ALA A 42 -0.06 -2.42 -22.01
N GLN A 43 0.78 -2.10 -23.02
CA GLN A 43 1.58 -3.10 -23.73
C GLN A 43 2.53 -3.88 -22.83
N ALA A 44 3.17 -3.21 -21.87
CA ALA A 44 4.07 -3.87 -20.92
C ALA A 44 3.30 -4.82 -20.00
N VAL A 45 2.16 -4.37 -19.44
CA VAL A 45 1.32 -5.17 -18.55
C VAL A 45 0.66 -6.34 -19.29
N ALA A 46 0.23 -6.14 -20.55
CA ALA A 46 -0.39 -7.20 -21.37
C ALA A 46 0.55 -8.39 -21.66
N ARG A 47 1.86 -8.21 -21.50
CA ARG A 47 2.86 -9.30 -21.64
C ARG A 47 2.99 -10.14 -20.37
N LEU A 48 2.45 -9.69 -19.24
CA LEU A 48 2.51 -10.43 -17.99
C LEU A 48 1.50 -11.60 -18.05
N ASN A 49 1.99 -12.80 -17.80
CA ASN A 49 1.18 -14.01 -17.70
C ASN A 49 1.56 -14.75 -16.43
N HIS A 50 0.78 -14.55 -15.37
CA HIS A 50 1.05 -15.13 -14.05
C HIS A 50 -0.27 -15.44 -13.33
N PRO A 51 -0.39 -16.57 -12.59
CA PRO A 51 -1.64 -16.96 -11.93
C PRO A 51 -2.17 -15.91 -10.95
N ASN A 52 -1.28 -15.14 -10.33
CA ASN A 52 -1.66 -14.11 -9.35
C ASN A 52 -1.68 -12.68 -9.95
N ILE A 53 -1.68 -12.53 -11.27
CA ILE A 53 -1.86 -11.25 -11.97
C ILE A 53 -3.10 -11.35 -12.84
N VAL A 54 -3.93 -10.29 -12.84
CA VAL A 54 -5.08 -10.18 -13.75
C VAL A 54 -4.59 -10.06 -15.18
N THR A 55 -5.07 -10.96 -16.05
CA THR A 55 -4.65 -10.98 -17.46
C THR A 55 -5.29 -9.82 -18.21
N VAL A 56 -4.49 -9.03 -18.92
CA VAL A 56 -4.96 -8.03 -19.87
C VAL A 56 -5.14 -8.68 -21.24
N TYR A 57 -6.32 -8.53 -21.84
CA TYR A 57 -6.67 -9.12 -23.11
C TYR A 57 -6.54 -8.16 -24.29
N ASP A 58 -6.92 -6.91 -24.05
CA ASP A 58 -6.91 -5.86 -25.07
C ASP A 58 -6.88 -4.48 -24.43
N PHE A 59 -6.50 -3.46 -25.18
CA PHE A 59 -6.53 -2.07 -24.76
C PHE A 59 -6.64 -1.17 -25.97
N GLY A 60 -7.14 0.04 -25.77
CA GLY A 60 -7.27 1.01 -26.85
C GLY A 60 -7.80 2.36 -26.36
N GLU A 61 -8.11 3.19 -27.35
CA GLU A 61 -8.73 4.50 -27.13
C GLU A 61 -9.87 4.67 -28.13
N GLU A 62 -11.00 5.17 -27.64
CA GLU A 62 -12.18 5.48 -28.41
C GLU A 62 -12.91 6.68 -27.79
N ASP A 63 -13.36 7.63 -28.61
CA ASP A 63 -14.17 8.79 -28.21
C ASP A 63 -13.61 9.61 -27.03
N GLY A 64 -12.27 9.74 -26.93
CA GLY A 64 -11.62 10.47 -25.84
C GLY A 64 -11.64 9.72 -24.52
N ALA A 65 -11.74 8.42 -24.55
CA ALA A 65 -11.58 7.52 -23.42
C ALA A 65 -10.56 6.42 -23.75
N ALA A 66 -9.63 6.19 -22.81
CA ALA A 66 -8.76 5.02 -22.86
C ALA A 66 -9.47 3.85 -22.18
N TYR A 67 -9.31 2.63 -22.71
CA TYR A 67 -9.91 1.45 -22.13
C TYR A 67 -8.93 0.28 -22.03
N LEU A 68 -9.14 -0.56 -21.03
CA LEU A 68 -8.39 -1.79 -20.79
C LEU A 68 -9.39 -2.94 -20.63
N VAL A 69 -9.28 -3.97 -21.48
CA VAL A 69 -10.08 -5.19 -21.41
C VAL A 69 -9.27 -6.26 -20.69
N MET A 70 -9.82 -6.82 -19.61
CA MET A 70 -9.08 -7.74 -18.76
C MET A 70 -9.95 -8.88 -18.25
N GLU A 71 -9.31 -9.85 -17.64
CA GLU A 71 -9.91 -10.97 -16.93
C GLU A 71 -10.94 -10.46 -15.92
N LEU A 72 -12.18 -10.95 -16.00
CA LEU A 72 -13.21 -10.70 -15.00
C LEU A 72 -13.00 -11.67 -13.84
N ILE A 73 -12.65 -11.15 -12.67
CA ILE A 73 -12.47 -11.95 -11.46
C ILE A 73 -13.79 -12.11 -10.73
N ALA A 74 -14.22 -13.36 -10.54
CA ALA A 74 -15.33 -13.68 -9.65
C ALA A 74 -14.80 -13.71 -8.20
N GLY A 75 -14.92 -12.58 -7.50
CA GLY A 75 -14.37 -12.40 -6.17
C GLY A 75 -14.55 -10.99 -5.65
N GLU A 76 -13.93 -10.69 -4.51
CA GLU A 76 -14.03 -9.41 -3.83
C GLU A 76 -12.65 -8.74 -3.75
N GLU A 77 -12.65 -7.41 -3.67
CA GLU A 77 -11.43 -6.67 -3.34
C GLU A 77 -10.99 -6.98 -1.91
N LEU A 78 -9.69 -7.12 -1.67
CA LEU A 78 -9.16 -7.29 -0.32
C LEU A 78 -9.55 -6.11 0.61
N SER A 79 -9.83 -4.95 0.05
CA SER A 79 -10.32 -3.77 0.78
C SER A 79 -11.63 -4.05 1.53
N ALA A 80 -12.52 -4.88 1.00
CA ALA A 80 -13.79 -5.25 1.63
C ALA A 80 -13.58 -6.03 2.93
N TYR A 81 -12.51 -6.84 3.01
CA TYR A 81 -12.17 -7.62 4.20
C TYR A 81 -11.48 -6.79 5.30
N PHE A 82 -10.90 -5.64 4.94
CA PHE A 82 -10.23 -4.72 5.87
C PHE A 82 -11.09 -3.50 6.25
N ASP A 83 -12.37 -3.50 5.91
CA ASP A 83 -13.28 -2.42 6.28
C ASP A 83 -13.72 -2.55 7.75
N GLU A 84 -13.14 -1.70 8.61
CA GLU A 84 -13.45 -1.64 10.04
C GLU A 84 -14.93 -1.31 10.32
N SER A 85 -15.64 -0.65 9.39
CA SER A 85 -17.04 -0.23 9.57
C SER A 85 -18.04 -1.38 9.46
N GLN A 86 -17.65 -2.47 8.79
CA GLN A 86 -18.49 -3.65 8.58
C GLN A 86 -18.17 -4.81 9.54
N GLY A 87 -17.19 -4.62 10.43
CA GLY A 87 -16.56 -5.71 11.17
C GLY A 87 -15.80 -6.63 10.19
N PHE A 88 -14.67 -7.17 10.57
CA PHE A 88 -13.96 -8.10 9.69
C PHE A 88 -14.88 -9.27 9.34
N GLN A 89 -15.32 -9.34 8.08
CA GLN A 89 -16.25 -10.36 7.63
C GLN A 89 -15.63 -11.77 7.60
N LEU A 90 -14.29 -11.84 7.64
CA LEU A 90 -13.54 -13.08 7.68
C LEU A 90 -12.28 -12.89 8.53
N GLU A 91 -12.10 -13.72 9.55
CA GLU A 91 -10.83 -13.82 10.26
C GLU A 91 -9.88 -14.70 9.43
N PHE A 92 -8.86 -14.09 8.84
CA PHE A 92 -7.80 -14.85 8.18
C PHE A 92 -6.89 -15.49 9.22
N THR A 93 -6.61 -16.77 9.03
CA THR A 93 -5.60 -17.47 9.84
C THR A 93 -4.19 -16.93 9.51
N LEU A 94 -3.21 -17.22 10.38
CA LEU A 94 -1.82 -16.89 10.09
C LEU A 94 -1.33 -17.56 8.80
N ASP A 95 -1.73 -18.81 8.57
CA ASP A 95 -1.43 -19.53 7.32
C ASP A 95 -2.02 -18.82 6.10
N ASP A 96 -3.26 -18.33 6.18
CA ASP A 96 -3.89 -17.55 5.10
C ASP A 96 -3.14 -16.25 4.85
N ALA A 97 -2.80 -15.51 5.90
CA ALA A 97 -2.05 -14.26 5.82
C ALA A 97 -0.70 -14.46 5.12
N VAL A 98 0.05 -15.48 5.52
CA VAL A 98 1.35 -15.83 4.92
C VAL A 98 1.19 -16.32 3.48
N ARG A 99 0.19 -17.16 3.20
CA ARG A 99 -0.09 -17.66 1.86
C ARG A 99 -0.47 -16.55 0.91
N MET A 100 -1.45 -15.70 1.27
CA MET A 100 -1.90 -14.60 0.42
C MET A 100 -0.82 -13.56 0.20
N THR A 101 -0.04 -13.23 1.23
CA THR A 101 1.12 -12.34 1.07
C THR A 101 2.17 -12.97 0.16
N SER A 102 2.40 -14.29 0.26
CA SER A 102 3.33 -15.00 -0.61
C SER A 102 2.88 -15.00 -2.07
N GLU A 103 1.59 -15.22 -2.34
CA GLU A 103 1.00 -15.13 -3.68
C GLU A 103 1.12 -13.71 -4.26
N LEU A 104 0.91 -12.68 -3.42
CA LEU A 104 1.11 -11.29 -3.81
C LEU A 104 2.57 -11.00 -4.13
N LEU A 105 3.51 -11.52 -3.34
CA LEU A 105 4.95 -11.39 -3.59
C LEU A 105 5.39 -12.13 -4.86
N ASP A 106 4.76 -13.26 -5.22
CA ASP A 106 5.01 -13.95 -6.48
C ASP A 106 4.59 -13.07 -7.68
N ALA A 107 3.40 -12.45 -7.61
CA ALA A 107 2.93 -11.51 -8.63
C ALA A 107 3.88 -10.31 -8.80
N VAL A 108 4.24 -9.68 -7.69
CA VAL A 108 5.12 -8.51 -7.66
C VAL A 108 6.52 -8.87 -8.16
N GLY A 109 7.09 -9.98 -7.69
CA GLY A 109 8.41 -10.45 -8.11
C GLY A 109 8.45 -10.78 -9.60
N TYR A 110 7.39 -11.40 -10.13
CA TYR A 110 7.27 -11.67 -11.57
C TYR A 110 7.24 -10.38 -12.39
N ALA A 111 6.45 -9.39 -11.98
CA ALA A 111 6.41 -8.08 -12.65
C ALA A 111 7.77 -7.39 -12.63
N HIS A 112 8.47 -7.39 -11.48
CA HIS A 112 9.80 -6.79 -11.34
C HIS A 112 10.84 -7.44 -12.26
N GLN A 113 10.79 -8.77 -12.44
CA GLN A 113 11.67 -9.48 -13.38
C GLN A 113 11.44 -9.05 -14.83
N HIS A 114 10.23 -8.55 -15.16
CA HIS A 114 9.87 -7.99 -16.46
C HIS A 114 10.08 -6.47 -16.54
N GLY A 115 10.75 -5.86 -15.55
CA GLY A 115 11.03 -4.42 -15.52
C GLY A 115 9.83 -3.55 -15.15
N ILE A 116 8.73 -4.14 -14.65
CA ILE A 116 7.51 -3.44 -14.30
C ILE A 116 7.40 -3.28 -12.79
N VAL A 117 7.28 -2.03 -12.32
CA VAL A 117 7.00 -1.68 -10.91
C VAL A 117 5.53 -1.27 -10.82
N HIS A 118 4.80 -1.83 -9.87
CA HIS A 118 3.35 -1.62 -9.75
C HIS A 118 2.98 -0.21 -9.27
N ARG A 119 3.70 0.33 -8.29
CA ARG A 119 3.59 1.70 -7.75
C ARG A 119 2.29 2.06 -7.04
N ASP A 120 1.27 1.20 -7.02
CA ASP A 120 -0.04 1.43 -6.38
C ASP A 120 -0.59 0.16 -5.73
N ILE A 121 0.27 -0.61 -5.05
CA ILE A 121 -0.18 -1.79 -4.31
C ILE A 121 -0.96 -1.33 -3.07
N LYS A 122 -2.23 -1.77 -3.00
CA LYS A 122 -3.18 -1.50 -1.92
C LYS A 122 -4.30 -2.54 -1.95
N PRO A 123 -5.05 -2.73 -0.86
CA PRO A 123 -6.12 -3.74 -0.81
C PRO A 123 -7.17 -3.61 -1.91
N ALA A 124 -7.49 -2.40 -2.38
CA ALA A 124 -8.42 -2.19 -3.49
C ALA A 124 -7.91 -2.69 -4.86
N ASN A 125 -6.60 -2.93 -4.99
CA ASN A 125 -5.98 -3.44 -6.21
C ASN A 125 -5.58 -4.93 -6.06
N VAL A 126 -6.03 -5.59 -4.99
CA VAL A 126 -5.83 -7.01 -4.74
C VAL A 126 -7.21 -7.67 -4.67
N MET A 127 -7.51 -8.52 -5.64
CA MET A 127 -8.74 -9.31 -5.66
C MET A 127 -8.50 -10.67 -5.00
N LEU A 128 -9.49 -11.15 -4.25
CA LEU A 128 -9.54 -12.50 -3.74
C LEU A 128 -10.66 -13.25 -4.46
N THR A 129 -10.30 -14.37 -5.10
CA THR A 129 -11.28 -15.27 -5.72
C THR A 129 -12.09 -16.02 -4.65
N ALA A 130 -13.14 -16.74 -5.04
CA ALA A 130 -13.97 -17.51 -4.10
C ALA A 130 -13.18 -18.57 -3.30
N ASP A 131 -12.06 -19.07 -3.84
CA ASP A 131 -11.11 -19.96 -3.17
C ASP A 131 -9.93 -19.23 -2.51
N LEU A 132 -10.10 -17.93 -2.26
CA LEU A 132 -9.14 -17.03 -1.59
C LEU A 132 -7.76 -16.97 -2.28
N LYS A 133 -7.73 -17.11 -3.61
CA LYS A 133 -6.52 -16.88 -4.40
C LYS A 133 -6.34 -15.40 -4.71
N VAL A 134 -5.11 -14.93 -4.58
CA VAL A 134 -4.75 -13.54 -4.87
C VAL A 134 -4.65 -13.31 -6.37
N LYS A 135 -5.26 -12.21 -6.82
CA LYS A 135 -5.11 -11.64 -8.16
C LYS A 135 -4.78 -10.16 -8.05
N LEU A 136 -3.56 -9.78 -8.40
CA LEU A 136 -3.12 -8.39 -8.42
C LEU A 136 -3.61 -7.72 -9.71
N THR A 137 -4.28 -6.58 -9.57
CA THR A 137 -4.84 -5.79 -10.67
C THR A 137 -4.32 -4.36 -10.63
N ASP A 138 -4.64 -3.58 -11.65
CA ASP A 138 -4.40 -2.13 -11.68
C ASP A 138 -2.92 -1.72 -11.55
N PHE A 139 -2.04 -2.40 -12.29
CA PHE A 139 -0.69 -1.90 -12.52
C PHE A 139 -0.76 -0.45 -12.98
N GLY A 140 -0.01 0.43 -12.36
CA GLY A 140 -0.09 1.90 -12.38
C GLY A 140 -0.36 2.66 -13.68
N VAL A 141 -1.01 2.01 -14.67
CA VAL A 141 -1.39 2.54 -15.99
C VAL A 141 -2.12 3.90 -15.91
N ALA A 142 -2.77 4.20 -14.79
CA ALA A 142 -3.51 5.44 -14.59
C ALA A 142 -2.71 6.56 -13.87
N ARG A 143 -1.52 6.27 -13.31
CA ARG A 143 -0.69 7.25 -12.55
C ARG A 143 0.41 7.90 -13.38
N MET A 144 0.15 8.11 -14.65
CA MET A 144 1.11 8.63 -15.60
C MET A 144 1.23 10.14 -15.58
N GLY A 145 1.81 10.67 -14.53
CA GLY A 145 2.41 11.97 -14.55
C GLY A 145 3.93 11.79 -14.76
N GLY A 146 4.56 12.63 -15.63
CA GLY A 146 6.01 12.57 -15.92
C GLY A 146 6.90 12.60 -14.68
N PRO A 147 8.23 12.81 -14.79
CA PRO A 147 9.16 12.83 -13.67
C PRO A 147 8.76 13.80 -12.53
N ASN A 148 7.75 14.66 -12.76
CA ASN A 148 7.11 15.53 -11.79
C ASN A 148 5.70 15.07 -11.35
N ALA A 149 5.28 13.85 -11.58
CA ALA A 149 3.95 13.33 -11.21
C ALA A 149 3.73 13.15 -9.71
N GLY A 150 4.73 13.38 -8.89
CA GLY A 150 4.57 13.61 -7.45
C GLY A 150 3.89 14.96 -7.13
N HIS A 151 3.89 15.88 -8.05
CA HIS A 151 3.17 17.15 -7.98
C HIS A 151 1.96 17.11 -8.92
N THR A 152 0.96 16.29 -8.61
CA THR A 152 -0.39 16.58 -9.07
C THR A 152 -0.69 18.03 -8.69
N VAL A 153 -1.17 18.80 -9.70
CA VAL A 153 -1.70 20.16 -9.57
C VAL A 153 -2.25 20.35 -8.14
N ALA A 154 -1.76 21.34 -7.44
CA ALA A 154 -2.09 21.64 -6.05
C ALA A 154 -3.59 21.43 -5.80
N GLY A 155 -3.96 20.39 -5.05
CA GLY A 155 -5.31 20.17 -4.58
C GLY A 155 -5.97 18.80 -4.85
N ALA A 156 -5.40 17.92 -5.66
CA ALA A 156 -6.02 16.60 -5.94
C ALA A 156 -5.07 15.42 -5.72
N LEU A 157 -4.67 15.18 -4.49
CA LEU A 157 -4.16 13.86 -4.10
C LEU A 157 -5.36 12.90 -4.07
N VAL A 158 -5.66 12.26 -5.22
CA VAL A 158 -6.72 11.26 -5.33
C VAL A 158 -6.15 9.93 -4.84
N GLY A 159 -6.53 9.52 -3.65
CA GLY A 159 -6.19 8.23 -3.05
C GLY A 159 -5.73 8.37 -1.59
N THR A 160 -6.01 7.36 -0.79
CA THR A 160 -5.54 7.29 0.60
C THR A 160 -4.03 7.02 0.58
N PRO A 161 -3.16 7.90 1.14
CA PRO A 161 -1.71 7.73 1.09
C PRO A 161 -1.20 6.58 1.95
N SER A 162 -2.10 5.87 2.64
CA SER A 162 -1.78 4.87 3.67
C SER A 162 -0.94 3.69 3.19
N PHE A 163 -0.82 3.48 1.88
CA PHE A 163 -0.04 2.40 1.28
C PHE A 163 1.18 2.91 0.48
N MET A 164 1.37 4.22 0.40
CA MET A 164 2.53 4.81 -0.29
C MET A 164 3.81 4.57 0.51
N SER A 165 4.90 4.35 -0.20
CA SER A 165 6.23 4.32 0.40
C SER A 165 6.75 5.73 0.71
N PRO A 166 7.73 5.88 1.63
CA PRO A 166 8.37 7.17 1.93
C PRO A 166 8.87 7.91 0.68
N GLU A 167 9.55 7.20 -0.22
CA GLU A 167 10.07 7.78 -1.47
C GLU A 167 8.95 8.25 -2.42
N GLN A 168 7.80 7.58 -2.42
CA GLN A 168 6.63 8.07 -3.19
C GLN A 168 6.06 9.36 -2.61
N ILE A 169 6.01 9.48 -1.29
CA ILE A 169 5.54 10.69 -0.60
C ILE A 169 6.54 11.82 -0.79
N GLY A 170 7.85 11.51 -0.71
CA GLY A 170 8.94 12.48 -0.86
C GLY A 170 9.19 12.91 -2.31
N GLY A 171 8.55 12.27 -3.31
CA GLY A 171 8.81 12.54 -4.72
C GLY A 171 10.18 12.05 -5.21
N GLU A 172 10.77 11.10 -4.50
CA GLU A 172 12.04 10.48 -4.85
C GLU A 172 11.86 9.37 -5.91
N PRO A 173 12.95 8.85 -6.51
CA PRO A 173 12.86 7.77 -7.49
C PRO A 173 12.19 6.52 -6.91
N VAL A 174 11.10 6.08 -7.54
CA VAL A 174 10.30 4.91 -7.16
C VAL A 174 10.81 3.67 -7.88
N GLY A 175 11.03 2.58 -7.13
CA GLY A 175 11.54 1.31 -7.67
C GLY A 175 10.86 0.09 -7.08
N PRO A 176 11.35 -1.13 -7.37
CA PRO A 176 10.80 -2.40 -6.87
C PRO A 176 10.60 -2.44 -5.36
N ARG A 177 11.48 -1.82 -4.60
CA ARG A 177 11.40 -1.78 -3.13
C ARG A 177 10.29 -0.88 -2.58
N SER A 178 9.68 -0.03 -3.42
CA SER A 178 8.46 0.71 -3.06
C SER A 178 7.26 -0.24 -2.98
N ASP A 179 7.16 -1.20 -3.90
CA ASP A 179 6.13 -2.23 -3.87
C ASP A 179 6.30 -3.16 -2.65
N ILE A 180 7.56 -3.51 -2.29
CA ILE A 180 7.88 -4.27 -1.07
C ILE A 180 7.33 -3.57 0.18
N PHE A 181 7.48 -2.25 0.28
CA PHE A 181 6.93 -1.47 1.38
C PHE A 181 5.41 -1.57 1.45
N SER A 182 4.73 -1.42 0.31
CA SER A 182 3.26 -1.51 0.22
C SER A 182 2.74 -2.90 0.58
N VAL A 183 3.43 -3.98 0.14
CA VAL A 183 3.13 -5.36 0.57
C VAL A 183 3.35 -5.52 2.08
N GLY A 184 4.38 -4.91 2.64
CA GLY A 184 4.64 -4.90 4.09
C GLY A 184 3.49 -4.28 4.88
N ILE A 185 2.83 -3.23 4.36
CA ILE A 185 1.63 -2.63 4.99
C ILE A 185 0.45 -3.62 4.94
N ILE A 186 0.24 -4.32 3.83
CA ILE A 186 -0.83 -5.32 3.70
C ILE A 186 -0.57 -6.49 4.66
N LEU A 187 0.65 -6.99 4.75
CA LEU A 187 1.02 -8.04 5.71
C LEU A 187 0.74 -7.58 7.15
N TYR A 188 1.14 -6.36 7.50
CA TYR A 188 0.86 -5.81 8.84
C TYR A 188 -0.65 -5.85 9.14
N GLN A 189 -1.50 -5.46 8.19
CA GLN A 189 -2.96 -5.51 8.37
C GLN A 189 -3.49 -6.93 8.52
N PHE A 190 -2.97 -7.91 7.79
CA PHE A 190 -3.33 -9.31 7.99
C PHE A 190 -2.98 -9.80 9.39
N LEU A 191 -1.80 -9.43 9.91
CA LEU A 191 -1.30 -9.92 11.19
C LEU A 191 -1.96 -9.26 12.40
N THR A 192 -2.39 -7.99 12.27
CA THR A 192 -2.83 -7.16 13.40
C THR A 192 -4.26 -6.65 13.27
N THR A 193 -4.88 -6.81 12.11
CA THR A 193 -6.14 -6.15 11.72
C THR A 193 -6.09 -4.62 11.71
N GLU A 194 -4.92 -4.03 11.95
CA GLU A 194 -4.70 -2.60 12.07
C GLU A 194 -3.79 -2.07 10.96
N ARG A 195 -3.86 -0.77 10.69
CA ARG A 195 -2.89 -0.10 9.82
C ARG A 195 -1.65 0.29 10.60
N PRO A 196 -0.42 0.10 10.06
CA PRO A 196 0.82 0.44 10.78
C PRO A 196 0.98 1.94 11.04
N PHE A 197 0.39 2.77 10.18
CA PHE A 197 0.47 4.23 10.27
C PHE A 197 -0.94 4.83 10.27
N ARG A 198 -1.37 5.31 11.43
CA ARG A 198 -2.70 5.92 11.64
C ARG A 198 -2.55 7.38 12.04
N GLY A 199 -3.46 8.24 11.58
CA GLY A 199 -3.45 9.66 11.92
C GLY A 199 -4.74 10.37 11.53
N ASN A 200 -4.98 11.53 12.14
CA ASN A 200 -6.12 12.37 11.81
C ASN A 200 -5.81 13.16 10.53
N GLY A 201 -6.27 12.63 9.40
CA GLY A 201 -6.10 13.23 8.09
C GLY A 201 -4.82 12.78 7.35
N MET A 202 -4.81 13.10 6.07
CA MET A 202 -3.80 12.64 5.11
C MET A 202 -2.38 13.03 5.51
N PHE A 203 -2.18 14.27 5.92
CA PHE A 203 -0.86 14.80 6.29
C PHE A 203 -0.26 14.06 7.49
N ALA A 204 -1.06 13.79 8.54
CA ALA A 204 -0.60 13.07 9.73
C ALA A 204 -0.16 11.63 9.38
N VAL A 205 -0.90 10.96 8.47
CA VAL A 205 -0.52 9.62 8.00
C VAL A 205 0.78 9.68 7.21
N GLN A 206 0.93 10.65 6.30
CA GLN A 206 2.17 10.83 5.52
C GLN A 206 3.38 11.08 6.43
N GLN A 207 3.26 11.95 7.43
CA GLN A 207 4.34 12.20 8.39
C GLN A 207 4.78 10.91 9.10
N LYS A 208 3.83 10.08 9.53
CA LYS A 208 4.15 8.80 10.16
C LYS A 208 4.80 7.80 9.20
N ILE A 209 4.33 7.73 7.96
CA ILE A 209 4.98 6.90 6.94
C ILE A 209 6.43 7.33 6.73
N MET A 210 6.69 8.64 6.69
CA MET A 210 8.03 9.18 6.48
C MET A 210 8.98 8.95 7.66
N TYR A 211 8.49 9.09 8.90
CA TYR A 211 9.39 9.25 10.05
C TYR A 211 9.15 8.28 11.20
N ASP A 212 7.93 7.77 11.42
CA ASP A 212 7.62 6.94 12.57
C ASP A 212 7.86 5.45 12.27
N GLN A 213 8.32 4.72 13.29
CA GLN A 213 8.33 3.26 13.23
C GLN A 213 6.93 2.73 13.60
N PRO A 214 6.43 1.69 12.94
CA PRO A 214 5.18 1.05 13.33
C PRO A 214 5.34 0.30 14.65
N VAL A 215 4.23 0.07 15.36
CA VAL A 215 4.21 -0.83 16.52
C VAL A 215 4.51 -2.26 16.03
N PRO A 216 5.40 -3.02 16.67
CA PRO A 216 5.63 -4.42 16.31
C PRO A 216 4.35 -5.25 16.34
N PRO A 217 4.07 -6.08 15.33
CA PRO A 217 2.85 -6.89 15.27
C PRO A 217 2.59 -7.73 16.52
N SER A 218 3.62 -8.32 17.12
CA SER A 218 3.48 -9.17 18.34
C SER A 218 3.01 -8.40 19.57
N LEU A 219 3.19 -7.08 19.60
CA LEU A 219 2.67 -6.23 20.71
C LEU A 219 1.17 -5.96 20.55
N ILE A 220 0.61 -6.11 19.38
CA ILE A 220 -0.83 -5.97 19.10
C ILE A 220 -1.51 -7.34 19.15
N ASN A 221 -0.89 -8.33 18.52
CA ASN A 221 -1.35 -9.72 18.52
C ASN A 221 -0.29 -10.63 19.19
N PRO A 222 -0.41 -10.88 20.50
CA PRO A 222 0.59 -11.67 21.27
C PRO A 222 0.69 -13.15 20.85
N SER A 223 -0.19 -13.65 19.97
CA SER A 223 -0.09 -15.01 19.43
C SER A 223 0.97 -15.15 18.34
N LEU A 224 1.48 -14.03 17.81
CA LEU A 224 2.48 -14.01 16.77
C LEU A 224 3.88 -14.25 17.33
N SER A 225 4.67 -15.02 16.57
CA SER A 225 6.11 -15.11 16.84
C SER A 225 6.80 -13.75 16.61
N PRO A 226 7.75 -13.32 17.46
CA PRO A 226 8.55 -12.12 17.23
C PRO A 226 9.31 -12.10 15.90
N MET A 227 9.45 -13.24 15.22
CA MET A 227 10.02 -13.30 13.87
C MET A 227 9.22 -12.49 12.86
N PHE A 228 7.89 -12.42 13.01
CA PHE A 228 7.05 -11.58 12.16
C PHE A 228 7.28 -10.09 12.38
N ASP A 229 7.68 -9.67 13.59
CA ASP A 229 8.06 -8.28 13.84
C ASP A 229 9.26 -7.89 12.98
N HIS A 230 10.33 -8.72 12.98
CA HIS A 230 11.52 -8.45 12.18
C HIS A 230 11.23 -8.39 10.68
N ILE A 231 10.38 -9.31 10.19
CA ILE A 231 9.97 -9.34 8.79
C ILE A 231 9.25 -8.05 8.41
N VAL A 232 8.25 -7.66 9.20
CA VAL A 232 7.45 -6.46 8.94
C VAL A 232 8.30 -5.20 9.07
N MET A 233 9.11 -5.08 10.14
CA MET A 233 9.97 -3.91 10.35
C MET A 233 10.98 -3.75 9.23
N ARG A 234 11.54 -4.84 8.70
CA ARG A 234 12.40 -4.81 7.52
C ARG A 234 11.67 -4.37 6.26
N ALA A 235 10.48 -4.91 5.99
CA ALA A 235 9.67 -4.50 4.84
C ALA A 235 9.28 -3.02 4.91
N LEU A 236 8.99 -2.50 6.12
CA LEU A 236 8.58 -1.12 6.39
C LEU A 236 9.74 -0.18 6.74
N ALA A 237 10.99 -0.58 6.52
CA ALA A 237 12.15 0.30 6.70
C ALA A 237 12.02 1.56 5.81
N LYS A 238 12.41 2.72 6.37
CA LYS A 238 12.22 4.02 5.69
C LYS A 238 13.08 4.15 4.45
N LYS A 239 14.33 3.73 4.53
CA LYS A 239 15.24 3.73 3.38
C LYS A 239 15.04 2.48 2.54
N PRO A 240 14.85 2.58 1.22
CA PRO A 240 14.68 1.41 0.36
C PRO A 240 15.83 0.40 0.47
N ALA A 241 17.07 0.88 0.69
CA ALA A 241 18.24 0.00 0.81
C ALA A 241 18.20 -0.93 2.04
N GLU A 242 17.46 -0.56 3.08
CA GLU A 242 17.32 -1.33 4.33
C GLU A 242 16.19 -2.38 4.24
N ARG A 243 15.35 -2.35 3.19
CA ARG A 243 14.28 -3.31 2.93
C ARG A 243 14.82 -4.60 2.30
N TYR A 244 13.93 -5.55 2.08
CA TYR A 244 14.22 -6.72 1.25
C TYR A 244 14.70 -6.29 -0.14
N ALA A 245 15.71 -6.98 -0.66
CA ALA A 245 16.26 -6.69 -1.98
C ALA A 245 15.25 -6.97 -3.10
N ASP A 246 14.44 -8.02 -2.91
CA ASP A 246 13.44 -8.50 -3.84
C ASP A 246 12.28 -9.22 -3.12
N ALA A 247 11.21 -9.52 -3.86
CA ALA A 247 10.02 -10.20 -3.35
C ALA A 247 10.32 -11.65 -2.91
N ARG A 248 11.30 -12.30 -3.53
CA ARG A 248 11.67 -13.70 -3.22
C ARG A 248 12.27 -13.80 -1.82
N SER A 249 13.19 -12.91 -1.47
CA SER A 249 13.80 -12.90 -0.14
C SER A 249 12.78 -12.60 0.96
N PHE A 250 11.82 -11.74 0.70
CA PHE A 250 10.72 -11.45 1.61
C PHE A 250 9.82 -12.70 1.81
N LYS A 251 9.41 -13.35 0.72
CA LYS A 251 8.60 -14.57 0.75
C LYS A 251 9.30 -15.70 1.50
N GLU A 252 10.61 -15.86 1.32
CA GLU A 252 11.38 -16.92 1.99
C GLU A 252 11.41 -16.71 3.51
N ASP A 253 11.59 -15.48 3.98
CA ASP A 253 11.53 -15.18 5.42
C ASP A 253 10.13 -15.44 6.00
N LEU A 254 9.05 -15.14 5.25
CA LEU A 254 7.67 -15.49 5.66
C LEU A 254 7.49 -16.99 5.83
N ARG A 255 7.98 -17.78 4.86
CA ARG A 255 7.92 -19.24 4.91
C ARG A 255 8.68 -19.80 6.11
N ARG A 256 9.90 -19.29 6.38
CA ARG A 256 10.72 -19.69 7.52
C ARG A 256 10.03 -19.36 8.84
N ALA A 257 9.51 -18.14 8.98
CA ALA A 257 8.81 -17.73 10.20
C ALA A 257 7.57 -18.58 10.49
N LEU A 258 6.80 -18.94 9.45
CA LEU A 258 5.64 -19.82 9.60
C LEU A 258 6.05 -21.22 10.10
N ASN A 259 7.20 -21.74 9.64
CA ASN A 259 7.75 -23.04 10.05
C ASN A 259 8.53 -22.98 11.39
N GLY A 260 8.66 -21.82 12.02
CA GLY A 260 9.46 -21.66 13.23
C GLY A 260 10.98 -21.71 12.98
N GLU A 261 11.42 -21.55 11.71
CA GLU A 261 12.83 -21.49 11.33
C GLU A 261 13.37 -20.06 11.52
N SER A 262 14.69 -19.91 11.77
CA SER A 262 15.33 -18.59 11.86
C SER A 262 15.21 -17.83 10.54
N VAL A 263 14.98 -16.51 10.62
CA VAL A 263 14.85 -15.63 9.47
C VAL A 263 16.06 -14.70 9.35
N ASP A 264 16.45 -14.35 8.12
CA ASP A 264 17.60 -13.47 7.86
C ASP A 264 17.40 -12.07 8.47
N ALA A 265 16.13 -11.64 8.62
CA ALA A 265 15.80 -10.40 9.31
C ALA A 265 16.10 -10.45 10.82
N TYR A 266 16.14 -11.64 11.44
CA TYR A 266 16.41 -11.84 12.85
C TYR A 266 17.91 -11.81 13.18
N ASP A 267 18.76 -12.25 12.26
CA ASP A 267 20.23 -12.31 12.43
C ASP A 267 20.91 -10.93 12.37
N THR A 268 20.21 -9.90 11.90
CA THR A 268 20.70 -8.51 11.88
C THR A 268 20.18 -7.73 13.08
N GLN A 269 20.86 -7.82 14.21
CA GLN A 269 20.73 -7.07 15.49
C GLN A 269 19.32 -6.67 15.96
N PRO A 270 18.98 -6.89 17.25
CA PRO A 270 17.73 -6.41 17.81
C PRO A 270 17.63 -4.90 17.62
N ALA A 271 16.52 -4.43 17.05
CA ALA A 271 16.22 -3.02 17.02
C ALA A 271 16.29 -2.49 18.48
N PRO A 272 17.04 -1.42 18.77
CA PRO A 272 17.08 -0.88 20.12
C PRO A 272 15.65 -0.51 20.49
N HIS A 273 15.11 -1.15 21.52
CA HIS A 273 13.91 -0.66 22.18
C HIS A 273 14.20 0.79 22.58
N ALA A 274 13.71 1.75 21.83
CA ALA A 274 13.69 3.13 22.22
C ALA A 274 12.81 3.20 23.48
N ALA A 275 13.46 3.21 24.65
CA ALA A 275 12.81 3.45 25.91
C ALA A 275 12.00 4.75 25.75
N ARG A 276 10.70 4.63 25.87
CA ARG A 276 9.77 5.76 25.88
C ARG A 276 10.25 6.70 26.99
N PRO A 277 10.60 7.97 26.71
CA PRO A 277 10.94 8.89 27.76
C PRO A 277 9.72 8.97 28.72
N PRO A 278 9.92 8.96 30.04
CA PRO A 278 8.83 9.07 30.98
C PRO A 278 8.08 10.36 30.67
N LEU A 279 6.75 10.28 30.58
CA LEU A 279 5.86 11.43 30.51
C LEU A 279 6.22 12.34 31.68
N ALA A 280 6.75 13.52 31.36
CA ALA A 280 6.97 14.57 32.35
C ALA A 280 5.62 14.90 32.99
N THR A 281 5.43 14.47 34.21
CA THR A 281 4.35 14.94 35.08
C THR A 281 4.54 16.44 35.24
N ALA A 282 3.64 17.20 34.62
CA ALA A 282 3.54 18.64 34.88
C ALA A 282 3.24 18.82 36.37
N ALA A 283 4.24 19.31 37.08
CA ALA A 283 4.07 19.74 38.48
C ALA A 283 3.13 20.96 38.46
N VAL A 284 1.95 20.75 39.04
CA VAL A 284 1.04 21.84 39.38
C VAL A 284 1.70 22.59 40.54
N SER A 285 2.28 23.75 40.25
CA SER A 285 2.71 24.69 41.27
C SER A 285 1.45 25.40 41.81
N THR A 286 1.01 24.94 42.94
CA THR A 286 0.14 25.71 43.85
C THR A 286 1.04 26.70 44.60
N ASP A 287 1.09 27.94 44.17
CA ASP A 287 1.54 29.03 45.02
C ASP A 287 0.33 29.81 45.50
N GLY A 288 0.17 29.70 46.81
CA GLY A 288 -0.88 30.34 47.57
C GLY A 288 -0.59 31.82 47.81
N ASP A 289 -1.65 32.53 47.76
CA ASP A 289 -2.08 33.57 48.67
C ASP A 289 -1.01 34.32 49.51
N ALA A 290 -0.89 35.61 49.26
CA ALA A 290 -0.53 36.60 50.28
C ALA A 290 -1.24 37.92 50.00
N THR A 291 -2.32 38.08 50.72
CA THR A 291 -2.94 39.33 51.13
C THR A 291 -1.95 40.40 51.54
N ARG A 292 -2.15 41.70 51.14
CA ARG A 292 -2.27 42.83 52.02
C ARG A 292 -2.43 44.20 51.30
N PRO A 293 -2.81 45.24 52.07
CA PRO A 293 -3.97 46.03 51.75
C PRO A 293 -3.64 47.56 51.48
N HIS A 294 -4.70 48.23 51.02
CA HIS A 294 -5.05 49.64 51.25
C HIS A 294 -3.94 50.67 51.49
N ASP A 295 -3.98 51.69 50.67
CA ASP A 295 -4.08 53.12 50.98
C ASP A 295 -3.91 53.85 49.61
N GLY A 296 -4.81 54.67 49.16
CA GLY A 296 -5.36 55.85 49.76
C GLY A 296 -4.82 57.09 49.09
N LYS A 297 -5.70 57.82 48.41
CA LYS A 297 -5.65 59.27 48.11
C LYS A 297 -5.21 59.72 46.70
N ASN A 298 -6.22 60.38 46.14
CA ASN A 298 -6.24 61.74 45.52
C ASN A 298 -5.40 61.98 44.25
N ALA A 299 -6.04 62.24 43.15
CA ALA A 299 -6.48 63.56 42.61
C ALA A 299 -7.17 63.29 41.29
#